data_4b71253dc84f904fafafa27744f5b473
#
_entry.id   4b71253dc84f904fafafa27744f5b473
#
_cell.length_a   1.000
_cell.length_b   1.000
_cell.length_c   1.000
_cell.angle_alpha   90.00
_cell.angle_beta   90.00
_cell.angle_gamma   90.00
#
_symmetry.space_group_name_H-M   'P 1'
#
loop_
_entity.id
_entity.type
_entity.pdbx_description
1 polymer ?
#
loop_
_entity_poly.entity_id
_entity_poly.type
_entity_poly.pdbx_seq_one_letter_code
_entity_poly.pdbx_strand_id
1 'polypeptide(L)'
;MSALTVPLSLQPGIKRYILFAYHLSADTADIIGNGGGPMNIDIDTRFICLLGRPLAQSFSSTLQNSAYSRAGLNMVYFYSEVDNEHLGDVVNGLRYMPFAGFAVTKPCKVEVMKYLDGYDPLCEKMGASNTVVRTADGRLIGYNTDGAGFYRSFTEESGLDAAETTFFCFGAGGAARAMCCALAYHGAKKIYITSEGGVSAERLADEINRGFSPCAEAVAPGGYRDVIALCGVVMNATGVGMGESVGRSPMDRRFIVPGTLYYDACYNPGKTRFLADAEEAGCRTLNGVGMLLYQAIAQRELWTGKKAPAEEMRRDLMRIISER
;
A
#
# COMPACT_ATOMS: atom_id res chain seq x y z
N MET A 1 9.15 11.86 -50.77
CA MET A 1 7.94 11.07 -50.49
C MET A 1 7.05 11.94 -49.61
N SER A 2 5.95 12.42 -50.17
CA SER A 2 5.06 13.41 -49.57
C SER A 2 4.11 12.76 -48.56
N ALA A 3 4.10 13.31 -47.33
CA ALA A 3 3.16 12.91 -46.31
C ALA A 3 1.76 13.47 -46.65
N LEU A 4 0.81 12.58 -46.84
CA LEU A 4 -0.61 12.90 -46.92
C LEU A 4 -1.13 13.28 -45.54
N THR A 5 -1.39 14.55 -45.33
CA THR A 5 -2.14 15.06 -44.20
C THR A 5 -3.64 14.98 -44.49
N VAL A 6 -4.34 14.06 -43.80
CA VAL A 6 -5.80 14.02 -43.81
C VAL A 6 -6.31 14.86 -42.64
N PRO A 7 -7.14 15.89 -42.84
CA PRO A 7 -7.70 16.63 -41.70
C PRO A 7 -8.90 15.88 -41.13
N LEU A 8 -8.72 15.24 -39.97
CA LEU A 8 -9.81 14.69 -39.18
C LEU A 8 -10.39 15.79 -38.27
N SER A 9 -11.62 16.23 -38.58
CA SER A 9 -12.40 17.07 -37.66
C SER A 9 -12.96 16.20 -36.53
N LEU A 10 -12.24 16.11 -35.43
CA LEU A 10 -12.67 15.41 -34.23
C LEU A 10 -13.26 16.40 -33.21
N GLN A 11 -14.37 16.00 -32.58
CA GLN A 11 -15.02 16.78 -31.52
C GLN A 11 -14.10 17.05 -30.33
N PRO A 12 -14.28 18.14 -29.54
CA PRO A 12 -13.31 18.61 -28.55
C PRO A 12 -12.96 17.63 -27.41
N GLY A 13 -13.81 16.61 -27.17
CA GLY A 13 -13.56 15.60 -26.14
C GLY A 13 -12.54 14.51 -26.52
N ILE A 14 -12.38 14.22 -27.80
CA ILE A 14 -11.55 13.09 -28.29
C ILE A 14 -10.08 13.49 -28.43
N LYS A 15 -9.77 14.78 -28.58
CA LYS A 15 -8.38 15.27 -28.72
C LYS A 15 -7.48 14.98 -27.50
N ARG A 16 -8.06 14.82 -26.32
CA ARG A 16 -7.29 14.57 -25.09
C ARG A 16 -6.76 13.14 -24.98
N TYR A 17 -7.42 12.16 -25.59
CA TYR A 17 -7.02 10.74 -25.53
C TYR A 17 -5.95 10.36 -26.56
N ILE A 18 -5.90 11.02 -27.70
CA ILE A 18 -4.94 10.68 -28.77
C ILE A 18 -3.54 11.27 -28.48
N LEU A 19 -3.43 12.41 -27.78
CA LEU A 19 -2.13 12.98 -27.40
C LEU A 19 -1.41 12.16 -26.33
N PHE A 20 -2.14 11.39 -25.50
CA PHE A 20 -1.53 10.54 -24.46
C PHE A 20 -0.84 9.30 -25.05
N ALA A 21 -1.29 8.80 -26.18
CA ALA A 21 -0.71 7.61 -26.84
C ALA A 21 0.63 7.88 -27.54
N TYR A 22 0.95 9.14 -27.88
CA TYR A 22 2.18 9.51 -28.61
C TYR A 22 3.37 9.86 -27.72
N HIS A 23 3.20 10.04 -26.43
CA HIS A 23 4.31 10.34 -25.48
C HIS A 23 4.92 9.09 -24.82
N LEU A 24 4.45 7.88 -25.20
CA LEU A 24 5.00 6.61 -24.65
C LEU A 24 6.24 6.10 -25.39
N SER A 25 6.83 6.84 -26.35
CA SER A 25 7.83 6.27 -27.25
C SER A 25 9.31 6.64 -26.99
N ALA A 26 9.61 7.47 -26.00
CA ALA A 26 11.01 7.86 -25.76
C ALA A 26 11.60 7.39 -24.41
N ASP A 27 10.79 7.30 -23.35
CA ASP A 27 11.32 7.06 -21.99
C ASP A 27 11.16 5.62 -21.48
N THR A 28 10.54 4.72 -22.25
CA THR A 28 10.38 3.31 -21.83
C THR A 28 11.63 2.45 -21.98
N ALA A 29 12.62 2.90 -22.71
CA ALA A 29 13.88 2.17 -22.89
C ALA A 29 14.79 2.20 -21.65
N ASP A 30 14.71 3.26 -20.83
CA ASP A 30 15.53 3.42 -19.64
C ASP A 30 14.93 2.77 -18.37
N ILE A 31 13.67 2.33 -18.41
CA ILE A 31 13.00 1.65 -17.27
C ILE A 31 13.43 0.19 -17.16
N ILE A 32 14.04 -0.39 -18.19
CA ILE A 32 14.59 -1.76 -18.17
C ILE A 32 16.05 -1.70 -17.73
N GLY A 33 16.27 -1.36 -16.46
CA GLY A 33 17.58 -1.43 -15.84
C GLY A 33 18.06 -2.88 -15.76
N ASN A 34 19.16 -3.18 -16.47
CA ASN A 34 20.09 -4.29 -16.26
C ASN A 34 19.51 -5.68 -16.02
N GLY A 35 19.30 -6.45 -17.07
CA GLY A 35 19.25 -7.91 -17.03
C GLY A 35 18.10 -8.62 -17.72
N GLY A 36 17.06 -7.92 -18.16
CA GLY A 36 15.97 -8.51 -18.94
C GLY A 36 15.97 -8.00 -20.37
N GLY A 37 15.88 -8.89 -21.36
CA GLY A 37 15.61 -8.51 -22.75
C GLY A 37 14.27 -7.74 -22.89
N PRO A 38 13.97 -7.16 -24.06
CA PRO A 38 12.72 -6.43 -24.28
C PRO A 38 11.53 -7.32 -23.92
N MET A 39 10.59 -6.76 -23.13
CA MET A 39 9.37 -7.45 -22.75
C MET A 39 8.54 -7.71 -24.02
N ASN A 40 8.37 -8.98 -24.38
CA ASN A 40 7.57 -9.36 -25.53
C ASN A 40 6.12 -9.55 -25.07
N ILE A 41 5.22 -8.66 -25.50
CA ILE A 41 3.78 -8.76 -25.22
C ILE A 41 3.14 -9.59 -26.34
N ASP A 42 2.54 -10.71 -25.98
CA ASP A 42 1.89 -11.66 -26.87
C ASP A 42 0.49 -12.06 -26.35
N ILE A 43 -0.14 -13.04 -27.01
CA ILE A 43 -1.49 -13.51 -26.67
C ILE A 43 -1.57 -14.16 -25.27
N ASP A 44 -0.46 -14.66 -24.75
CA ASP A 44 -0.38 -15.34 -23.45
C ASP A 44 -0.01 -14.38 -22.34
N THR A 45 0.26 -13.11 -22.65
CA THR A 45 0.62 -12.09 -21.64
C THR A 45 -0.53 -11.85 -20.68
N ARG A 46 -0.27 -11.98 -19.39
CA ARG A 46 -1.22 -11.68 -18.31
C ARG A 46 -0.99 -10.26 -17.79
N PHE A 47 -2.06 -9.56 -17.56
CA PHE A 47 -2.01 -8.17 -17.11
C PHE A 47 -2.37 -8.02 -15.64
N ILE A 48 -1.75 -7.06 -14.99
CA ILE A 48 -2.10 -6.51 -13.69
C ILE A 48 -2.16 -4.99 -13.84
N CYS A 49 -3.16 -4.34 -13.25
CA CYS A 49 -3.18 -2.88 -13.16
C CYS A 49 -3.36 -2.41 -11.73
N LEU A 50 -2.86 -1.21 -11.41
CA LEU A 50 -3.19 -0.49 -10.19
C LEU A 50 -4.31 0.50 -10.50
N LEU A 51 -5.43 0.37 -9.79
CA LEU A 51 -6.60 1.25 -9.86
C LEU A 51 -6.62 2.24 -8.70
N GLY A 52 -6.88 3.51 -8.98
CA GLY A 52 -7.01 4.59 -8.00
C GLY A 52 -6.45 5.90 -8.54
N ARG A 53 -6.37 6.95 -7.72
CA ARG A 53 -5.83 8.26 -8.11
C ARG A 53 -5.44 9.12 -6.89
N PRO A 54 -4.40 9.98 -6.99
CA PRO A 54 -3.38 10.04 -8.04
C PRO A 54 -2.38 8.87 -7.94
N LEU A 55 -1.76 8.43 -9.05
CA LEU A 55 -0.84 7.29 -9.09
C LEU A 55 0.62 7.68 -9.34
N ALA A 56 0.93 8.94 -9.61
CA ALA A 56 2.28 9.42 -9.94
C ALA A 56 3.37 9.09 -8.90
N GLN A 57 2.98 8.86 -7.65
CA GLN A 57 3.91 8.54 -6.55
C GLN A 57 4.15 7.03 -6.38
N SER A 58 3.46 6.17 -7.13
CA SER A 58 3.54 4.73 -6.94
C SER A 58 4.85 4.13 -7.49
N PHE A 59 5.40 3.16 -6.78
CA PHE A 59 6.56 2.36 -7.20
C PHE A 59 6.15 0.96 -7.69
N SER A 60 4.88 0.61 -7.58
CA SER A 60 4.42 -0.78 -7.75
C SER A 60 4.74 -1.33 -9.13
N SER A 61 4.59 -0.55 -10.23
CA SER A 61 4.86 -1.06 -11.57
C SER A 61 6.35 -1.36 -11.77
N THR A 62 7.23 -0.46 -11.33
CA THR A 62 8.68 -0.67 -11.45
C THR A 62 9.13 -1.90 -10.67
N LEU A 63 8.66 -2.02 -9.41
CA LEU A 63 9.02 -3.15 -8.54
C LEU A 63 8.49 -4.49 -9.08
N GLN A 64 7.21 -4.54 -9.47
CA GLN A 64 6.56 -5.77 -9.93
C GLN A 64 7.09 -6.19 -11.31
N ASN A 65 7.22 -5.28 -12.27
CA ASN A 65 7.74 -5.61 -13.60
C ASN A 65 9.19 -6.10 -13.54
N SER A 66 10.04 -5.49 -12.70
CA SER A 66 11.40 -5.99 -12.45
C SER A 66 11.40 -7.43 -11.93
N ALA A 67 10.52 -7.73 -10.97
CA ALA A 67 10.39 -9.08 -10.41
C ALA A 67 9.80 -10.08 -11.41
N TYR A 68 8.85 -9.67 -12.27
CA TYR A 68 8.28 -10.52 -13.32
C TYR A 68 9.34 -10.87 -14.38
N SER A 69 10.06 -9.86 -14.88
CA SER A 69 11.12 -10.04 -15.88
C SER A 69 12.19 -11.02 -15.41
N ARG A 70 12.72 -10.84 -14.19
CA ARG A 70 13.73 -11.74 -13.63
C ARG A 70 13.23 -13.18 -13.45
N ALA A 71 11.96 -13.34 -13.12
CA ALA A 71 11.36 -14.68 -12.96
C ALA A 71 10.91 -15.30 -14.28
N GLY A 72 11.14 -14.66 -15.43
CA GLY A 72 10.67 -15.11 -16.74
C GLY A 72 9.16 -15.24 -16.83
N LEU A 73 8.41 -14.40 -16.10
CA LEU A 73 6.95 -14.39 -16.11
C LEU A 73 6.46 -13.49 -17.25
N ASN A 74 5.60 -14.02 -18.11
CA ASN A 74 4.94 -13.25 -19.15
C ASN A 74 3.78 -12.44 -18.55
N MET A 75 4.12 -11.42 -17.76
CA MET A 75 3.19 -10.56 -17.03
C MET A 75 3.61 -9.10 -17.10
N VAL A 76 2.62 -8.21 -17.18
CA VAL A 76 2.81 -6.75 -17.22
C VAL A 76 1.98 -6.10 -16.14
N TYR A 77 2.61 -5.23 -15.35
CA TYR A 77 1.96 -4.38 -14.38
C TYR A 77 1.98 -2.93 -14.85
N PHE A 78 0.83 -2.27 -14.87
CA PHE A 78 0.70 -0.87 -15.29
C PHE A 78 -0.26 -0.09 -14.40
N TYR A 79 -0.42 1.21 -14.66
CA TYR A 79 -1.29 2.11 -13.92
C TYR A 79 -2.52 2.49 -14.72
N SER A 80 -3.68 2.57 -14.05
CA SER A 80 -4.92 3.10 -14.61
C SER A 80 -5.59 4.00 -13.58
N GLU A 81 -5.53 5.32 -13.79
CA GLU A 81 -6.21 6.26 -12.91
C GLU A 81 -7.71 6.14 -13.05
N VAL A 82 -8.38 5.88 -11.93
CA VAL A 82 -9.82 5.74 -11.83
C VAL A 82 -10.30 6.29 -10.49
N ASP A 83 -11.49 6.86 -10.46
CA ASP A 83 -12.21 7.27 -9.26
C ASP A 83 -13.35 6.31 -8.92
N ASN A 84 -14.04 6.56 -7.81
CA ASN A 84 -15.13 5.72 -7.36
C ASN A 84 -16.34 5.71 -8.31
N GLU A 85 -16.56 6.78 -9.07
CA GLU A 85 -17.69 6.92 -9.99
C GLU A 85 -17.58 5.93 -11.16
N HIS A 86 -16.37 5.75 -11.70
CA HIS A 86 -16.11 4.90 -12.87
C HIS A 86 -15.58 3.50 -12.51
N LEU A 87 -15.32 3.25 -11.22
CA LEU A 87 -14.67 2.01 -10.78
C LEU A 87 -15.44 0.76 -11.18
N GLY A 88 -16.77 0.78 -11.08
CA GLY A 88 -17.62 -0.36 -11.41
C GLY A 88 -17.52 -0.78 -12.87
N ASP A 89 -17.52 0.19 -13.80
CA ASP A 89 -17.40 -0.07 -15.24
C ASP A 89 -16.02 -0.65 -15.56
N VAL A 90 -14.96 -0.10 -14.93
CA VAL A 90 -13.59 -0.60 -15.11
C VAL A 90 -13.47 -2.03 -14.60
N VAL A 91 -13.91 -2.33 -13.37
CA VAL A 91 -13.84 -3.68 -12.78
C VAL A 91 -14.62 -4.68 -13.60
N ASN A 92 -15.83 -4.32 -14.08
CA ASN A 92 -16.63 -5.17 -14.96
C ASN A 92 -15.92 -5.43 -16.30
N GLY A 93 -15.26 -4.43 -16.89
CA GLY A 93 -14.46 -4.60 -18.09
C GLY A 93 -13.29 -5.58 -17.91
N LEU A 94 -12.58 -5.48 -16.78
CA LEU A 94 -11.42 -6.34 -16.47
C LEU A 94 -11.79 -7.84 -16.38
N ARG A 95 -13.06 -8.18 -16.08
CA ARG A 95 -13.52 -9.58 -16.03
C ARG A 95 -13.39 -10.30 -17.37
N TYR A 96 -13.46 -9.58 -18.48
CA TYR A 96 -13.44 -10.13 -19.86
C TYR A 96 -12.08 -10.00 -20.55
N MET A 97 -11.09 -9.43 -19.87
CA MET A 97 -9.75 -9.22 -20.41
C MET A 97 -8.74 -10.21 -19.78
N PRO A 98 -7.54 -10.41 -20.34
CA PRO A 98 -6.54 -11.36 -19.85
C PRO A 98 -5.81 -10.87 -18.58
N PHE A 99 -6.55 -10.37 -17.60
CA PHE A 99 -6.03 -9.97 -16.30
C PHE A 99 -5.92 -11.16 -15.36
N ALA A 100 -4.80 -11.27 -14.65
CA ALA A 100 -4.64 -12.21 -13.54
C ALA A 100 -5.27 -11.65 -12.24
N GLY A 101 -5.48 -10.35 -12.19
CA GLY A 101 -6.04 -9.59 -11.09
C GLY A 101 -5.68 -8.13 -11.21
N PHE A 102 -5.90 -7.36 -10.16
CA PHE A 102 -5.53 -5.95 -10.11
C PHE A 102 -5.27 -5.49 -8.68
N ALA A 103 -4.45 -4.46 -8.53
CA ALA A 103 -4.25 -3.76 -7.26
C ALA A 103 -5.18 -2.56 -7.17
N VAL A 104 -5.49 -2.13 -5.94
CA VAL A 104 -6.38 -1.00 -5.69
C VAL A 104 -5.76 -0.08 -4.64
N THR A 105 -5.78 1.23 -4.90
CA THR A 105 -5.35 2.24 -3.94
C THR A 105 -6.46 3.28 -3.69
N LYS A 106 -6.17 4.31 -2.92
CA LYS A 106 -7.12 5.41 -2.67
C LYS A 106 -7.61 6.02 -3.99
N PRO A 107 -8.86 6.45 -4.09
CA PRO A 107 -9.92 6.36 -3.08
C PRO A 107 -10.70 5.03 -3.13
N CYS A 108 -10.31 4.07 -3.97
CA CYS A 108 -11.14 2.96 -4.43
C CYS A 108 -11.17 1.72 -3.52
N LYS A 109 -10.31 1.62 -2.49
CA LYS A 109 -10.14 0.40 -1.66
C LYS A 109 -11.42 -0.10 -0.96
N VAL A 110 -12.29 0.81 -0.55
CA VAL A 110 -13.59 0.47 0.07
C VAL A 110 -14.65 0.22 -1.01
N GLU A 111 -14.71 1.09 -2.00
CA GLU A 111 -15.72 1.02 -3.07
C GLU A 111 -15.61 -0.25 -3.91
N VAL A 112 -14.37 -0.72 -4.18
CA VAL A 112 -14.13 -1.93 -4.98
C VAL A 112 -14.81 -3.17 -4.40
N MET A 113 -15.01 -3.22 -3.09
CA MET A 113 -15.66 -4.35 -2.40
C MET A 113 -17.03 -4.68 -2.99
N LYS A 114 -17.78 -3.69 -3.49
CA LYS A 114 -19.11 -3.87 -4.08
C LYS A 114 -19.12 -4.68 -5.38
N TYR A 115 -17.97 -4.79 -6.03
CA TYR A 115 -17.83 -5.40 -7.36
C TYR A 115 -17.11 -6.75 -7.33
N LEU A 116 -16.78 -7.27 -6.13
CA LEU A 116 -16.05 -8.51 -5.94
C LEU A 116 -17.00 -9.67 -5.60
N ASP A 117 -16.57 -10.88 -5.91
CA ASP A 117 -17.37 -12.10 -5.73
C ASP A 117 -17.06 -12.82 -4.39
N GLY A 118 -16.05 -12.35 -3.67
CA GLY A 118 -15.66 -12.86 -2.36
C GLY A 118 -14.42 -12.17 -1.82
N TYR A 119 -14.06 -12.50 -0.58
CA TYR A 119 -12.99 -11.85 0.16
C TYR A 119 -12.22 -12.87 1.00
N ASP A 120 -10.95 -12.58 1.29
CA ASP A 120 -10.26 -13.26 2.36
C ASP A 120 -10.74 -12.75 3.73
N PRO A 121 -10.56 -13.51 4.83
CA PRO A 121 -11.12 -13.13 6.13
C PRO A 121 -10.66 -11.77 6.66
N LEU A 122 -9.39 -11.38 6.42
CA LEU A 122 -8.88 -10.09 6.84
C LEU A 122 -9.48 -8.95 6.02
N CYS A 123 -9.55 -9.12 4.70
CA CYS A 123 -10.15 -8.16 3.77
C CYS A 123 -11.63 -7.92 4.10
N GLU A 124 -12.39 -9.00 4.32
CA GLU A 124 -13.80 -8.94 4.68
C GLU A 124 -14.03 -8.13 5.96
N LYS A 125 -13.34 -8.50 7.04
CA LYS A 125 -13.44 -7.80 8.32
C LYS A 125 -12.98 -6.36 8.27
N MET A 126 -11.96 -6.06 7.44
CA MET A 126 -11.42 -4.71 7.26
C MET A 126 -12.34 -3.83 6.40
N GLY A 127 -13.20 -4.43 5.57
CA GLY A 127 -14.08 -3.72 4.63
C GLY A 127 -13.34 -2.92 3.56
N ALA A 128 -12.13 -3.36 3.21
CA ALA A 128 -11.29 -2.68 2.21
C ALA A 128 -10.32 -3.65 1.54
N SER A 129 -10.25 -3.63 0.21
CA SER A 129 -9.33 -4.43 -0.59
C SER A 129 -8.28 -3.54 -1.27
N ASN A 130 -7.02 -3.94 -1.21
CA ASN A 130 -5.95 -3.35 -2.01
C ASN A 130 -5.45 -4.30 -3.11
N THR A 131 -5.93 -5.54 -3.13
CA THR A 131 -5.48 -6.59 -4.05
C THR A 131 -6.65 -7.46 -4.45
N VAL A 132 -6.85 -7.66 -5.74
CA VAL A 132 -7.89 -8.54 -6.28
C VAL A 132 -7.24 -9.60 -7.15
N VAL A 133 -7.63 -10.84 -6.94
CA VAL A 133 -7.20 -12.00 -7.73
C VAL A 133 -8.37 -12.47 -8.58
N ARG A 134 -8.12 -12.71 -9.86
CA ARG A 134 -9.08 -13.40 -10.73
C ARG A 134 -8.78 -14.89 -10.69
N THR A 135 -9.72 -15.66 -10.17
CA THR A 135 -9.63 -17.13 -10.11
C THR A 135 -9.80 -17.77 -11.48
N ALA A 136 -9.49 -19.06 -11.58
CA ALA A 136 -9.60 -19.80 -12.85
C ALA A 136 -11.03 -19.88 -13.39
N ASP A 137 -12.04 -19.85 -12.51
CA ASP A 137 -13.45 -19.79 -12.85
C ASP A 137 -13.97 -18.36 -13.11
N GLY A 138 -13.07 -17.36 -13.09
CA GLY A 138 -13.37 -15.97 -13.44
C GLY A 138 -13.89 -15.11 -12.30
N ARG A 139 -14.01 -15.63 -11.07
CA ARG A 139 -14.41 -14.86 -9.88
C ARG A 139 -13.31 -13.90 -9.47
N LEU A 140 -13.71 -12.76 -8.91
CA LEU A 140 -12.82 -11.73 -8.35
C LEU A 140 -12.82 -11.83 -6.82
N ILE A 141 -11.69 -12.21 -6.25
CA ILE A 141 -11.53 -12.37 -4.80
C ILE A 141 -10.64 -11.27 -4.26
N GLY A 142 -11.16 -10.53 -3.28
CA GLY A 142 -10.47 -9.41 -2.63
C GLY A 142 -9.59 -9.86 -1.47
N TYR A 143 -8.42 -9.23 -1.37
CA TYR A 143 -7.44 -9.39 -0.30
C TYR A 143 -7.01 -8.03 0.24
N ASN A 144 -6.52 -8.01 1.48
CA ASN A 144 -5.84 -6.83 2.01
C ASN A 144 -4.38 -7.15 2.35
N THR A 145 -3.51 -6.94 1.36
CA THR A 145 -2.07 -7.19 1.52
C THR A 145 -1.33 -6.08 2.26
N ASP A 146 -1.92 -4.89 2.45
CA ASP A 146 -1.31 -3.84 3.28
C ASP A 146 -1.25 -4.28 4.75
N GLY A 147 -2.36 -4.80 5.28
CA GLY A 147 -2.41 -5.32 6.65
C GLY A 147 -1.53 -6.55 6.84
N ALA A 148 -1.61 -7.51 5.91
CA ALA A 148 -0.78 -8.71 5.95
C ALA A 148 0.72 -8.38 5.82
N GLY A 149 1.07 -7.46 4.92
CA GLY A 149 2.46 -7.01 4.71
C GLY A 149 3.01 -6.26 5.92
N PHE A 150 2.21 -5.38 6.53
CA PHE A 150 2.57 -4.73 7.78
C PHE A 150 2.84 -5.74 8.88
N TYR A 151 1.90 -6.66 9.13
CA TYR A 151 2.03 -7.61 10.23
C TYR A 151 3.25 -8.52 10.06
N ARG A 152 3.49 -9.01 8.86
CA ARG A 152 4.68 -9.80 8.54
C ARG A 152 5.97 -9.00 8.77
N SER A 153 6.08 -7.78 8.27
CA SER A 153 7.23 -6.90 8.49
C SER A 153 7.44 -6.65 9.98
N PHE A 154 6.37 -6.28 10.68
CA PHE A 154 6.42 -6.01 12.10
C PHE A 154 6.96 -7.19 12.90
N THR A 155 6.40 -8.39 12.70
CA THR A 155 6.80 -9.59 13.46
C THR A 155 8.22 -10.04 13.13
N GLU A 156 8.60 -10.09 11.84
CA GLU A 156 9.94 -10.51 11.42
C GLU A 156 11.04 -9.53 11.89
N GLU A 157 10.77 -8.21 11.88
CA GLU A 157 11.79 -7.19 12.18
C GLU A 157 11.82 -6.81 13.67
N SER A 158 10.67 -6.82 14.36
CA SER A 158 10.63 -6.51 15.79
C SER A 158 10.87 -7.70 16.70
N GLY A 159 10.42 -8.88 16.30
CA GLY A 159 10.38 -10.09 17.13
C GLY A 159 9.29 -10.03 18.21
N LEU A 160 8.39 -9.03 18.18
CA LEU A 160 7.34 -8.86 19.17
C LEU A 160 6.07 -9.63 18.80
N ASP A 161 5.38 -10.14 19.82
CA ASP A 161 4.04 -10.74 19.67
C ASP A 161 2.97 -9.66 19.89
N ALA A 162 2.04 -9.56 18.94
CA ALA A 162 0.94 -8.61 19.05
C ALA A 162 0.03 -8.89 20.26
N ALA A 163 -0.17 -10.17 20.61
CA ALA A 163 -1.03 -10.58 21.72
C ALA A 163 -0.49 -10.12 23.09
N GLU A 164 0.82 -9.96 23.22
CA GLU A 164 1.48 -9.49 24.44
C GLU A 164 1.75 -7.98 24.43
N THR A 165 1.48 -7.30 23.32
CA THR A 165 1.91 -5.93 23.08
C THR A 165 0.74 -4.94 23.12
N THR A 166 0.95 -3.81 23.79
CA THR A 166 0.09 -2.62 23.73
C THR A 166 0.66 -1.65 22.72
N PHE A 167 -0.19 -1.16 21.82
CA PHE A 167 0.17 -0.27 20.72
C PHE A 167 -0.43 1.12 20.88
N PHE A 168 0.30 2.12 20.42
CA PHE A 168 -0.24 3.45 20.16
C PHE A 168 -0.11 3.78 18.68
N CYS A 169 -1.17 4.31 18.05
CA CYS A 169 -1.17 4.69 16.64
C CYS A 169 -1.56 6.15 16.45
N PHE A 170 -0.66 6.94 15.89
CA PHE A 170 -0.96 8.26 15.35
C PHE A 170 -1.55 8.11 13.96
N GLY A 171 -2.79 8.60 13.74
CA GLY A 171 -3.53 8.53 12.50
C GLY A 171 -4.66 7.50 12.53
N ALA A 172 -5.69 7.76 11.69
CA ALA A 172 -6.84 6.87 11.47
C ALA A 172 -7.21 6.76 9.97
N GLY A 173 -6.25 7.03 9.08
CA GLY A 173 -6.40 6.89 7.63
C GLY A 173 -6.20 5.45 7.15
N GLY A 174 -6.02 5.29 5.84
CA GLY A 174 -5.89 3.96 5.20
C GLY A 174 -4.74 3.10 5.74
N ALA A 175 -3.56 3.69 5.99
CA ALA A 175 -2.41 2.98 6.59
C ALA A 175 -2.70 2.58 8.05
N ALA A 176 -3.20 3.51 8.87
CA ALA A 176 -3.60 3.23 10.25
C ALA A 176 -4.64 2.11 10.33
N ARG A 177 -5.67 2.17 9.47
CA ARG A 177 -6.69 1.11 9.34
C ARG A 177 -6.04 -0.25 9.05
N ALA A 178 -5.18 -0.33 8.04
CA ALA A 178 -4.51 -1.58 7.67
C ALA A 178 -3.69 -2.15 8.82
N MET A 179 -2.89 -1.29 9.49
CA MET A 179 -2.04 -1.68 10.60
C MET A 179 -2.85 -2.11 11.83
N CYS A 180 -3.79 -1.27 12.29
CA CYS A 180 -4.56 -1.54 13.50
C CYS A 180 -5.51 -2.73 13.34
N CYS A 181 -6.16 -2.87 12.17
CA CYS A 181 -7.00 -4.05 11.89
C CYS A 181 -6.19 -5.34 11.82
N ALA A 182 -4.98 -5.32 11.21
CA ALA A 182 -4.11 -6.48 11.20
C ALA A 182 -3.66 -6.88 12.61
N LEU A 183 -3.27 -5.91 13.45
CA LEU A 183 -2.93 -6.15 14.85
C LEU A 183 -4.10 -6.75 15.62
N ALA A 184 -5.31 -6.20 15.48
CA ALA A 184 -6.51 -6.72 16.13
C ALA A 184 -6.89 -8.13 15.63
N TYR A 185 -6.73 -8.40 14.32
CA TYR A 185 -6.93 -9.72 13.72
C TYR A 185 -6.01 -10.78 14.33
N HIS A 186 -4.77 -10.39 14.64
CA HIS A 186 -3.77 -11.24 15.28
C HIS A 186 -3.76 -11.14 16.82
N GLY A 187 -4.83 -10.61 17.41
CA GLY A 187 -5.07 -10.67 18.85
C GLY A 187 -4.34 -9.62 19.68
N ALA A 188 -3.99 -8.45 19.11
CA ALA A 188 -3.32 -7.39 19.86
C ALA A 188 -3.96 -7.12 21.22
N LYS A 189 -3.11 -7.00 22.25
CA LYS A 189 -3.55 -6.81 23.65
C LYS A 189 -4.36 -5.52 23.83
N LYS A 190 -3.89 -4.42 23.27
CA LYS A 190 -4.54 -3.12 23.30
C LYS A 190 -3.99 -2.23 22.18
N ILE A 191 -4.85 -1.41 21.57
CA ILE A 191 -4.49 -0.44 20.53
C ILE A 191 -5.12 0.90 20.89
N TYR A 192 -4.31 1.89 21.25
CA TYR A 192 -4.73 3.27 21.38
C TYR A 192 -4.58 3.98 20.04
N ILE A 193 -5.60 4.74 19.63
CA ILE A 193 -5.63 5.39 18.31
C ILE A 193 -5.96 6.86 18.50
N THR A 194 -5.19 7.77 17.88
CA THR A 194 -5.51 9.19 17.83
C THR A 194 -5.52 9.73 16.42
N SER A 195 -6.31 10.77 16.19
CA SER A 195 -6.34 11.51 14.92
C SER A 195 -6.54 13.00 15.21
N GLU A 196 -6.17 13.86 14.26
CA GLU A 196 -6.18 15.31 14.44
C GLU A 196 -7.55 15.86 14.92
N GLY A 197 -8.65 15.37 14.35
CA GLY A 197 -10.01 15.76 14.73
C GLY A 197 -10.70 14.83 15.73
N GLY A 198 -10.06 13.73 16.19
CA GLY A 198 -10.66 12.74 17.09
C GLY A 198 -11.64 11.79 16.42
N VAL A 199 -12.65 12.27 15.71
CA VAL A 199 -13.77 11.53 15.13
C VAL A 199 -13.34 10.31 14.28
N SER A 200 -12.28 10.45 13.50
CA SER A 200 -11.77 9.34 12.68
C SER A 200 -11.16 8.23 13.53
N ALA A 201 -10.53 8.57 14.66
CA ALA A 201 -9.98 7.60 15.61
C ALA A 201 -11.11 6.85 16.33
N GLU A 202 -12.16 7.55 16.77
CA GLU A 202 -13.34 6.95 17.40
C GLU A 202 -13.99 5.94 16.44
N ARG A 203 -14.24 6.35 15.19
CA ARG A 203 -14.82 5.48 14.18
C ARG A 203 -13.96 4.23 13.93
N LEU A 204 -12.64 4.38 13.79
CA LEU A 204 -11.74 3.25 13.57
C LEU A 204 -11.71 2.31 14.77
N ALA A 205 -11.66 2.83 15.99
CA ALA A 205 -11.72 2.03 17.21
C ALA A 205 -13.02 1.24 17.32
N ASP A 206 -14.17 1.87 17.03
CA ASP A 206 -15.49 1.22 17.02
C ASP A 206 -15.57 0.11 15.96
N GLU A 207 -15.04 0.35 14.76
CA GLU A 207 -15.00 -0.64 13.69
C GLU A 207 -14.13 -1.85 14.07
N ILE A 208 -12.96 -1.63 14.68
CA ILE A 208 -12.09 -2.69 15.18
C ILE A 208 -12.83 -3.50 16.27
N ASN A 209 -13.42 -2.83 17.25
CA ASN A 209 -14.07 -3.49 18.38
C ASN A 209 -15.30 -4.32 17.94
N ARG A 210 -15.98 -3.90 16.86
CA ARG A 210 -17.12 -4.66 16.30
C ARG A 210 -16.68 -5.81 15.38
N GLY A 211 -15.62 -5.61 14.59
CA GLY A 211 -15.21 -6.57 13.54
C GLY A 211 -14.20 -7.62 14.02
N PHE A 212 -13.43 -7.34 15.07
CA PHE A 212 -12.34 -8.21 15.54
C PHE A 212 -12.50 -8.56 17.02
N SER A 213 -11.84 -7.82 17.90
CA SER A 213 -11.91 -7.97 19.35
C SER A 213 -11.96 -6.59 20.00
N PRO A 214 -12.51 -6.47 21.21
CA PRO A 214 -12.64 -5.18 21.92
C PRO A 214 -11.29 -4.70 22.48
N CYS A 215 -10.29 -4.51 21.58
CA CYS A 215 -8.93 -4.13 21.95
C CYS A 215 -8.57 -2.68 21.60
N ALA A 216 -9.40 -1.96 20.84
CA ALA A 216 -9.11 -0.61 20.38
C ALA A 216 -9.77 0.48 21.25
N GLU A 217 -9.08 1.61 21.43
CA GLU A 217 -9.56 2.76 22.19
C GLU A 217 -9.12 4.05 21.49
N ALA A 218 -10.08 4.94 21.26
CA ALA A 218 -9.77 6.26 20.72
C ALA A 218 -9.25 7.17 21.84
N VAL A 219 -8.17 7.88 21.53
CA VAL A 219 -7.55 8.86 22.43
C VAL A 219 -7.73 10.25 21.81
N ALA A 220 -8.21 11.20 22.59
CA ALA A 220 -8.39 12.58 22.16
C ALA A 220 -7.08 13.18 21.61
N PRO A 221 -7.13 14.16 20.70
CA PRO A 221 -5.96 14.88 20.22
C PRO A 221 -5.12 15.41 21.38
N GLY A 222 -3.82 15.05 21.41
CA GLY A 222 -2.91 15.40 22.51
C GLY A 222 -2.98 14.51 23.74
N GLY A 223 -4.01 13.66 23.92
CA GLY A 223 -4.15 12.72 25.05
C GLY A 223 -3.15 11.56 25.03
N TYR A 224 -2.36 11.40 23.96
CA TYR A 224 -1.29 10.40 23.89
C TYR A 224 -0.31 10.50 25.06
N ARG A 225 -0.15 11.69 25.64
CA ARG A 225 0.76 11.96 26.77
C ARG A 225 0.45 11.11 28.01
N ASP A 226 -0.82 10.76 28.18
CA ASP A 226 -1.29 10.04 29.36
C ASP A 226 -1.17 8.51 29.20
N VAL A 227 -1.15 8.01 27.96
CA VAL A 227 -1.21 6.57 27.67
C VAL A 227 0.04 6.02 26.98
N ILE A 228 0.89 6.88 26.39
CA ILE A 228 2.03 6.44 25.59
C ILE A 228 3.03 5.60 26.41
N ALA A 229 3.17 5.89 27.71
CA ALA A 229 4.03 5.13 28.61
C ALA A 229 3.54 3.70 28.90
N LEU A 230 2.28 3.39 28.54
CA LEU A 230 1.70 2.05 28.66
C LEU A 230 1.99 1.18 27.43
N CYS A 231 2.58 1.76 26.37
CA CYS A 231 2.71 1.14 25.08
C CYS A 231 4.11 0.58 24.85
N GLY A 232 4.17 -0.68 24.41
CA GLY A 232 5.42 -1.31 23.97
C GLY A 232 5.81 -0.89 22.55
N VAL A 233 4.83 -0.40 21.75
CA VAL A 233 5.05 0.07 20.37
C VAL A 233 4.27 1.35 20.12
N VAL A 234 4.94 2.35 19.54
CA VAL A 234 4.34 3.61 19.11
C VAL A 234 4.48 3.75 17.60
N MET A 235 3.35 3.93 16.90
CA MET A 235 3.28 3.90 15.45
C MET A 235 2.85 5.27 14.88
N ASN A 236 3.54 5.72 13.84
CA ASN A 236 3.11 6.83 13.00
C ASN A 236 2.48 6.31 11.70
N ALA A 237 1.19 6.57 11.50
CA ALA A 237 0.46 6.26 10.27
C ALA A 237 -0.26 7.50 9.69
N THR A 238 0.22 8.71 10.04
CA THR A 238 -0.34 10.00 9.57
C THR A 238 0.22 10.45 8.25
N GLY A 239 1.44 9.99 7.88
CA GLY A 239 2.23 10.54 6.77
C GLY A 239 3.02 11.82 7.17
N VAL A 240 2.90 12.31 8.40
CA VAL A 240 3.78 13.37 8.93
C VAL A 240 5.22 12.85 8.98
N GLY A 241 6.14 13.63 8.44
CA GLY A 241 7.55 13.23 8.24
C GLY A 241 7.90 12.89 6.79
N MET A 242 6.90 12.84 5.88
CA MET A 242 7.08 12.55 4.45
C MET A 242 6.54 13.69 3.58
N GLY A 243 7.05 13.87 2.36
CA GLY A 243 6.61 14.89 1.41
C GLY A 243 6.78 16.31 1.98
N GLU A 244 5.72 17.11 1.97
CA GLU A 244 5.72 18.50 2.47
C GLU A 244 5.92 18.61 3.99
N SER A 245 5.76 17.49 4.72
CA SER A 245 5.94 17.43 6.17
C SER A 245 7.28 16.83 6.62
N VAL A 246 8.26 16.71 5.71
CA VAL A 246 9.63 16.30 6.06
C VAL A 246 10.17 17.19 7.19
N GLY A 247 10.83 16.57 8.17
CA GLY A 247 11.35 17.26 9.36
C GLY A 247 10.34 17.48 10.48
N ARG A 248 9.06 17.14 10.26
CA ARG A 248 8.01 17.18 11.31
C ARG A 248 7.82 15.81 11.95
N SER A 249 7.33 15.81 13.21
CA SER A 249 6.98 14.61 13.98
C SER A 249 5.52 14.69 14.42
N PRO A 250 4.77 13.56 14.50
CA PRO A 250 3.40 13.56 15.01
C PRO A 250 3.31 13.77 16.53
N MET A 251 4.44 13.69 17.23
CA MET A 251 4.50 13.87 18.66
C MET A 251 5.68 14.75 19.08
N ASP A 252 5.60 15.30 20.29
CA ASP A 252 6.69 16.04 20.92
C ASP A 252 7.73 15.04 21.47
N ARG A 253 9.01 15.24 21.14
CA ARG A 253 10.13 14.38 21.57
C ARG A 253 10.25 14.20 23.09
N ARG A 254 9.73 15.13 23.88
CA ARG A 254 9.72 15.05 25.34
C ARG A 254 8.91 13.87 25.90
N PHE A 255 8.02 13.30 25.08
CA PHE A 255 7.18 12.17 25.46
C PHE A 255 7.68 10.84 24.89
N ILE A 256 8.89 10.78 24.34
CA ILE A 256 9.51 9.53 23.95
C ILE A 256 9.82 8.69 25.18
N VAL A 257 9.40 7.44 25.17
CA VAL A 257 9.55 6.50 26.28
C VAL A 257 10.70 5.52 25.96
N PRO A 258 11.79 5.52 26.74
CA PRO A 258 12.87 4.56 26.55
C PRO A 258 12.40 3.10 26.64
N GLY A 259 12.97 2.23 25.79
CA GLY A 259 12.60 0.81 25.73
C GLY A 259 11.39 0.50 24.86
N THR A 260 10.65 1.50 24.37
CA THR A 260 9.55 1.36 23.43
C THR A 260 10.09 1.24 22.00
N LEU A 261 9.43 0.44 21.15
CA LEU A 261 9.68 0.39 19.71
C LEU A 261 8.88 1.50 19.00
N TYR A 262 9.55 2.30 18.16
CA TYR A 262 8.92 3.31 17.33
C TYR A 262 8.84 2.83 15.88
N TYR A 263 7.63 2.72 15.34
CA TYR A 263 7.35 2.32 13.97
C TYR A 263 6.80 3.49 13.16
N ASP A 264 7.34 3.74 11.99
CA ASP A 264 6.82 4.76 11.08
C ASP A 264 6.38 4.13 9.75
N ALA A 265 5.12 4.30 9.36
CA ALA A 265 4.64 3.86 8.04
C ALA A 265 5.25 4.66 6.87
N CYS A 266 5.89 5.79 7.14
CA CYS A 266 6.68 6.54 6.18
C CYS A 266 7.93 5.75 5.78
N TYR A 267 8.31 5.85 4.50
CA TYR A 267 9.47 5.16 3.93
C TYR A 267 10.43 6.09 3.15
N ASN A 268 10.01 7.32 2.88
CA ASN A 268 10.82 8.35 2.23
C ASN A 268 10.60 9.73 2.88
N PRO A 269 11.58 10.27 3.64
CA PRO A 269 12.91 9.73 3.90
C PRO A 269 12.88 8.43 4.69
N GLY A 270 13.91 7.59 4.53
CA GLY A 270 14.03 6.32 5.27
C GLY A 270 14.14 6.49 6.79
N LYS A 271 14.55 7.68 7.26
CA LYS A 271 14.58 8.09 8.66
C LYS A 271 13.84 9.43 8.80
N THR A 272 12.63 9.37 9.32
CA THR A 272 11.83 10.57 9.62
C THR A 272 12.30 11.24 10.90
N ARG A 273 11.86 12.47 11.16
CA ARG A 273 12.12 13.17 12.43
C ARG A 273 11.61 12.36 13.63
N PHE A 274 10.45 11.71 13.50
CA PHE A 274 9.88 10.86 14.54
C PHE A 274 10.82 9.70 14.92
N LEU A 275 11.38 8.99 13.92
CA LEU A 275 12.33 7.91 14.18
C LEU A 275 13.68 8.43 14.67
N ALA A 276 14.17 9.55 14.14
CA ALA A 276 15.43 10.15 14.58
C ALA A 276 15.36 10.54 16.07
N ASP A 277 14.28 11.20 16.49
CA ASP A 277 14.08 11.57 17.90
C ASP A 277 14.04 10.33 18.82
N ALA A 278 13.40 9.24 18.36
CA ALA A 278 13.35 7.98 19.10
C ALA A 278 14.73 7.30 19.22
N GLU A 279 15.52 7.27 18.16
CA GLU A 279 16.89 6.74 18.17
C GLU A 279 17.82 7.55 19.07
N GLU A 280 17.71 8.90 19.05
CA GLU A 280 18.46 9.77 19.96
C GLU A 280 18.13 9.48 21.43
N ALA A 281 16.92 9.00 21.73
CA ALA A 281 16.51 8.56 23.06
C ALA A 281 16.88 7.09 23.38
N GLY A 282 17.60 6.41 22.48
CA GLY A 282 18.03 5.02 22.66
C GLY A 282 16.96 3.97 22.35
N CYS A 283 15.88 4.33 21.65
CA CYS A 283 14.80 3.43 21.30
C CYS A 283 15.10 2.65 20.00
N ARG A 284 14.51 1.46 19.87
CA ARG A 284 14.49 0.73 18.60
C ARG A 284 13.52 1.41 17.64
N THR A 285 13.86 1.39 16.37
CA THR A 285 13.02 2.01 15.32
C THR A 285 12.84 1.07 14.14
N LEU A 286 11.67 1.16 13.47
CA LEU A 286 11.36 0.52 12.20
C LEU A 286 10.65 1.51 11.28
N ASN A 287 10.95 1.47 9.99
CA ASN A 287 10.28 2.30 9.00
C ASN A 287 9.32 1.51 8.09
N GLY A 288 8.58 2.21 7.24
CA GLY A 288 7.54 1.65 6.38
C GLY A 288 8.02 0.83 5.18
N VAL A 289 9.35 0.71 4.95
CA VAL A 289 9.90 -0.06 3.82
C VAL A 289 9.50 -1.53 3.89
N GLY A 290 9.52 -2.13 5.07
CA GLY A 290 9.11 -3.51 5.26
C GLY A 290 7.64 -3.74 4.88
N MET A 291 6.73 -2.90 5.36
CA MET A 291 5.31 -2.97 4.99
C MET A 291 5.13 -2.85 3.47
N LEU A 292 5.79 -1.89 2.84
CA LEU A 292 5.74 -1.67 1.39
C LEU A 292 6.28 -2.87 0.60
N LEU A 293 7.35 -3.51 1.08
CA LEU A 293 7.94 -4.69 0.47
C LEU A 293 7.01 -5.91 0.58
N TYR A 294 6.58 -6.23 1.80
CA TYR A 294 5.81 -7.46 2.05
C TYR A 294 4.40 -7.42 1.47
N GLN A 295 3.77 -6.23 1.35
CA GLN A 295 2.52 -6.11 0.62
C GLN A 295 2.72 -6.43 -0.89
N ALA A 296 3.82 -5.96 -1.50
CA ALA A 296 4.12 -6.24 -2.91
C ALA A 296 4.49 -7.71 -3.15
N ILE A 297 5.19 -8.33 -2.20
CA ILE A 297 5.48 -9.78 -2.19
C ILE A 297 4.17 -10.56 -2.14
N ALA A 298 3.29 -10.26 -1.19
CA ALA A 298 2.01 -10.95 -1.04
C ALA A 298 1.14 -10.81 -2.30
N GLN A 299 1.07 -9.61 -2.89
CA GLN A 299 0.39 -9.39 -4.16
C GLN A 299 0.92 -10.31 -5.27
N ARG A 300 2.25 -10.33 -5.46
CA ARG A 300 2.87 -11.16 -6.50
C ARG A 300 2.60 -12.64 -6.28
N GLU A 301 2.71 -13.13 -5.04
CA GLU A 301 2.44 -14.53 -4.70
C GLU A 301 0.98 -14.91 -4.97
N LEU A 302 0.03 -14.04 -4.65
CA LEU A 302 -1.40 -14.22 -4.94
C LEU A 302 -1.68 -14.31 -6.44
N TRP A 303 -1.10 -13.41 -7.26
CA TRP A 303 -1.36 -13.39 -8.70
C TRP A 303 -0.63 -14.50 -9.47
N THR A 304 0.50 -14.97 -8.97
CA THR A 304 1.34 -15.94 -9.70
C THR A 304 1.25 -17.37 -9.17
N GLY A 305 0.77 -17.55 -7.93
CA GLY A 305 0.84 -18.83 -7.21
C GLY A 305 2.26 -19.28 -6.90
N LYS A 306 3.27 -18.41 -7.07
CA LYS A 306 4.69 -18.72 -6.89
C LYS A 306 5.30 -17.85 -5.80
N LYS A 307 6.18 -18.44 -4.98
CA LYS A 307 6.93 -17.69 -3.96
C LYS A 307 7.72 -16.55 -4.59
N ALA A 308 7.65 -15.38 -3.96
CA ALA A 308 8.36 -14.19 -4.43
C ALA A 308 9.83 -14.21 -3.98
N PRO A 309 10.76 -13.67 -4.81
CA PRO A 309 12.17 -13.52 -4.43
C PRO A 309 12.35 -12.29 -3.51
N ALA A 310 12.05 -12.45 -2.23
CA ALA A 310 11.94 -11.37 -1.25
C ALA A 310 13.20 -10.49 -1.19
N GLU A 311 14.40 -11.10 -1.13
CA GLU A 311 15.66 -10.38 -1.04
C GLU A 311 15.98 -9.57 -2.30
N GLU A 312 15.61 -10.08 -3.46
CA GLU A 312 15.78 -9.35 -4.72
C GLU A 312 14.82 -8.18 -4.81
N MET A 313 13.55 -8.40 -4.45
CA MET A 313 12.55 -7.35 -4.39
C MET A 313 12.91 -6.27 -3.35
N ARG A 314 13.53 -6.65 -2.23
CA ARG A 314 14.05 -5.69 -1.24
C ARG A 314 15.14 -4.81 -1.83
N ARG A 315 16.14 -5.42 -2.52
CA ARG A 315 17.21 -4.64 -3.17
C ARG A 315 16.67 -3.68 -4.23
N ASP A 316 15.72 -4.12 -5.04
CA ASP A 316 15.06 -3.25 -6.03
C ASP A 316 14.32 -2.09 -5.39
N LEU A 317 13.53 -2.38 -4.35
CA LEU A 317 12.76 -1.36 -3.65
C LEU A 317 13.69 -0.30 -3.03
N MET A 318 14.79 -0.72 -2.39
CA MET A 318 15.76 0.21 -1.81
C MET A 318 16.41 1.08 -2.89
N ARG A 319 16.76 0.51 -4.05
CA ARG A 319 17.28 1.27 -5.20
C ARG A 319 16.24 2.30 -5.68
N ILE A 320 15.00 1.88 -5.93
CA ILE A 320 13.92 2.77 -6.39
C ILE A 320 13.68 3.93 -5.43
N ILE A 321 13.73 3.68 -4.11
CA ILE A 321 13.56 4.73 -3.09
C ILE A 321 14.74 5.71 -3.11
N SER A 322 15.98 5.23 -3.33
CA SER A 322 17.18 6.09 -3.33
C SER A 322 17.32 6.96 -4.57
N GLU A 323 16.68 6.61 -5.68
CA GLU A 323 16.71 7.34 -6.96
C GLU A 323 15.67 8.48 -7.04
N ARG A 324 14.85 8.68 -6.01
CA ARG A 324 13.82 9.73 -5.91
C ARG A 324 14.04 10.68 -4.73
#